data_300df49a135401b21e0b9846d95e4492
#
_entry.id   300df49a135401b21e0b9846d95e4492
#
_cell.length_a   1.000
_cell.length_b   1.000
_cell.length_c   1.000
_cell.angle_alpha   90.00
_cell.angle_beta   90.00
_cell.angle_gamma   90.00
#
_symmetry.space_group_name_H-M   'P 1'
#
loop_
_entity.id
_entity.type
_entity.pdbx_description
1 polymer ?
#
loop_
_entity_poly.entity_id
_entity_poly.type
_entity_poly.pdbx_seq_one_letter_code
_entity_poly.pdbx_strand_id
1 'polypeptide(L)'
;MIKIQHIEDIKKIRNIEKTVKGISNIPLFDISTWNSGEQYKHEIMKKYHTPSVDCIQDYKYSYEINNNIKEKIIKKIGVDDEKKCVIFPSSTTAICCICDYLKKNNYDKICILEPSYFSVAPCLDSFGVSYYKEYISLDENGIPIIPFSSIVNNKYNAVWITSPIFSTGIYYERQNLCLLKKLNQKGIFLIIDESISSPNKYIANNFQENTISIISPPKYIGINSQKFSAVICDYPLEQFLFDWIDVFCGSLSNSVFLAINHFLSQNYNECVCIHDNYINKSILLINELIKHYPNNYFSGQDCTYITMQNKKKLYCSNIDYNFFYKFMKHTNASIIPGYINNFSPRWGFCYRINLTVNHNDLTNYLGRIFNFFD
;
A
#
# COMPACT_ATOMS: atom_id res chain seq x y z
N MET A 1 -3.30 11.45 24.11
CA MET A 1 -2.29 11.35 23.02
C MET A 1 -2.35 9.93 22.48
N ILE A 2 -2.75 9.76 21.24
CA ILE A 2 -2.87 8.42 20.60
C ILE A 2 -1.45 7.89 20.39
N LYS A 3 -1.09 6.81 21.10
CA LYS A 3 0.18 6.10 20.89
C LYS A 3 0.02 5.18 19.69
N ILE A 4 0.63 5.54 18.57
CA ILE A 4 0.62 4.69 17.37
C ILE A 4 1.83 3.76 17.45
N GLN A 5 1.58 2.50 17.84
CA GLN A 5 2.64 1.49 18.07
C GLN A 5 3.56 1.33 16.86
N HIS A 6 3.03 1.35 15.65
CA HIS A 6 3.82 1.30 14.41
C HIS A 6 4.88 2.40 14.36
N ILE A 7 4.52 3.65 14.71
CA ILE A 7 5.47 4.79 14.69
C ILE A 7 6.55 4.59 15.76
N GLU A 8 6.18 4.11 16.95
CA GLU A 8 7.14 3.85 18.02
C GLU A 8 8.13 2.75 17.64
N ASP A 9 7.67 1.69 16.98
CA ASP A 9 8.54 0.61 16.54
C ASP A 9 9.47 1.04 15.41
N ILE A 10 8.99 1.84 14.45
CA ILE A 10 9.86 2.47 13.45
C ILE A 10 10.92 3.36 14.10
N LYS A 11 10.57 4.17 15.11
CA LYS A 11 11.55 4.99 15.86
C LYS A 11 12.61 4.13 16.55
N LYS A 12 12.24 2.99 17.12
CA LYS A 12 13.21 2.04 17.72
C LYS A 12 14.20 1.54 16.66
N ILE A 13 13.73 1.10 15.50
CA ILE A 13 14.60 0.69 14.37
C ILE A 13 15.54 1.84 13.99
N ARG A 14 15.02 3.05 13.79
CA ARG A 14 15.84 4.22 13.42
C ARG A 14 16.88 4.59 14.49
N ASN A 15 16.59 4.37 15.75
CA ASN A 15 17.57 4.56 16.83
C ASN A 15 18.69 3.52 16.77
N ILE A 16 18.36 2.25 16.50
CA ILE A 16 19.37 1.20 16.29
C ILE A 16 20.25 1.54 15.08
N GLU A 17 19.66 1.97 13.97
CA GLU A 17 20.39 2.43 12.79
C GLU A 17 21.39 3.56 13.12
N LYS A 18 20.96 4.56 13.89
CA LYS A 18 21.84 5.67 14.33
C LYS A 18 23.03 5.16 15.14
N THR A 19 22.78 4.21 16.05
CA THR A 19 23.84 3.60 16.87
C THR A 19 24.84 2.84 16.01
N VAL A 20 24.36 2.01 15.06
CA VAL A 20 25.24 1.24 14.17
C VAL A 20 26.05 2.17 13.28
N LYS A 21 25.44 3.20 12.69
CA LYS A 21 26.12 4.22 11.86
C LYS A 21 27.21 4.96 12.64
N GLY A 22 26.92 5.35 13.89
CA GLY A 22 27.89 6.06 14.74
C GLY A 22 29.14 5.24 15.08
N ILE A 23 29.03 3.91 15.08
CA ILE A 23 30.16 3.01 15.39
C ILE A 23 30.94 2.61 14.12
N SER A 24 30.22 2.33 13.03
CA SER A 24 30.82 1.73 11.83
C SER A 24 31.23 2.72 10.74
N ASN A 25 30.74 3.97 10.80
CA ASN A 25 30.85 4.98 9.72
C ASN A 25 30.36 4.47 8.34
N ILE A 26 29.66 3.33 8.30
CA ILE A 26 29.16 2.74 7.06
C ILE A 26 27.67 3.09 6.90
N PRO A 27 27.24 3.60 5.75
CA PRO A 27 25.82 3.85 5.51
C PRO A 27 25.04 2.53 5.50
N LEU A 28 23.95 2.50 6.25
CA LEU A 28 23.00 1.38 6.20
C LEU A 28 22.06 1.55 5.02
N PHE A 29 21.85 0.47 4.29
CA PHE A 29 20.92 0.41 3.18
C PHE A 29 19.53 -0.03 3.68
N ASP A 30 18.51 0.85 3.57
CA ASP A 30 17.12 0.51 3.91
C ASP A 30 16.44 -0.19 2.73
N ILE A 31 16.45 -1.51 2.72
CA ILE A 31 15.82 -2.31 1.66
C ILE A 31 14.29 -2.27 1.72
N SER A 32 13.74 -1.89 2.85
CA SER A 32 12.29 -1.72 3.09
C SER A 32 11.79 -0.30 2.86
N THR A 33 12.63 0.58 2.33
CA THR A 33 12.33 2.01 2.14
C THR A 33 11.07 2.26 1.29
N TRP A 34 10.41 3.38 1.53
CA TRP A 34 9.36 3.90 0.63
C TRP A 34 9.93 4.64 -0.58
N ASN A 35 11.24 4.91 -0.60
CA ASN A 35 11.89 5.65 -1.67
C ASN A 35 12.43 4.70 -2.74
N SER A 36 12.17 5.01 -3.99
CA SER A 36 12.78 4.33 -5.13
C SER A 36 14.27 4.67 -5.25
N GLY A 37 15.04 3.78 -5.85
CA GLY A 37 16.46 4.00 -6.15
C GLY A 37 16.67 5.07 -7.23
N GLU A 38 17.87 5.69 -7.27
CA GLU A 38 18.16 6.79 -8.19
C GLU A 38 18.08 6.36 -9.67
N GLN A 39 18.52 5.15 -10.00
CA GLN A 39 18.39 4.61 -11.36
C GLN A 39 16.94 4.57 -11.80
N TYR A 40 16.08 4.00 -10.98
CA TYR A 40 14.65 3.91 -11.26
C TYR A 40 14.00 5.31 -11.37
N LYS A 41 14.29 6.19 -10.41
CA LYS A 41 13.79 7.57 -10.44
C LYS A 41 14.17 8.28 -11.74
N HIS A 42 15.40 8.11 -12.19
CA HIS A 42 15.87 8.73 -13.41
C HIS A 42 15.08 8.27 -14.65
N GLU A 43 14.76 6.97 -14.73
CA GLU A 43 13.96 6.41 -15.83
C GLU A 43 12.53 6.96 -15.82
N ILE A 44 11.87 6.94 -14.65
CA ILE A 44 10.49 7.43 -14.50
C ILE A 44 10.40 8.95 -14.68
N MET A 45 11.33 9.72 -14.11
CA MET A 45 11.27 11.20 -14.16
C MET A 45 11.48 11.77 -15.56
N LYS A 46 12.10 11.03 -16.49
CA LYS A 46 12.14 11.43 -17.91
C LYS A 46 10.73 11.52 -18.52
N LYS A 47 9.77 10.81 -17.97
CA LYS A 47 8.38 10.75 -18.45
C LYS A 47 7.41 11.52 -17.56
N TYR A 48 7.73 11.68 -16.29
CA TYR A 48 6.93 12.45 -15.34
C TYR A 48 7.37 13.92 -15.38
N HIS A 49 6.71 14.73 -16.23
CA HIS A 49 6.97 16.16 -16.31
C HIS A 49 6.13 16.93 -15.29
N THR A 50 6.78 17.77 -14.49
CA THR A 50 6.10 18.75 -13.65
C THR A 50 5.79 19.98 -14.50
N PRO A 51 4.55 20.49 -14.53
CA PRO A 51 4.23 21.72 -15.25
C PRO A 51 5.04 22.89 -14.71
N SER A 52 5.37 23.85 -15.57
CA SER A 52 6.06 25.08 -15.17
C SER A 52 5.19 25.92 -14.23
N VAL A 53 5.82 26.73 -13.41
CA VAL A 53 5.18 27.60 -12.38
C VAL A 53 4.30 28.70 -12.99
N ASP A 54 4.32 28.87 -14.32
CA ASP A 54 3.58 29.92 -15.05
C ASP A 54 2.04 29.72 -15.05
N CYS A 55 1.55 28.64 -14.45
CA CYS A 55 0.12 28.32 -14.39
C CYS A 55 -0.50 28.74 -13.05
N ILE A 56 -0.36 30.01 -12.66
CA ILE A 56 -1.18 30.56 -11.57
C ILE A 56 -2.62 30.63 -12.08
N GLN A 57 -3.48 29.79 -11.50
CA GLN A 57 -4.90 29.78 -11.82
C GLN A 57 -5.70 30.20 -10.60
N ASP A 58 -6.94 30.62 -10.84
CA ASP A 58 -7.89 30.92 -9.80
C ASP A 58 -8.18 29.69 -8.92
N TYR A 59 -8.58 29.94 -7.70
CA TYR A 59 -9.03 28.88 -6.79
C TYR A 59 -10.16 28.07 -7.40
N LYS A 60 -10.09 26.73 -7.27
CA LYS A 60 -11.12 25.80 -7.74
C LYS A 60 -11.56 24.88 -6.60
N TYR A 61 -12.85 24.68 -6.49
CA TYR A 61 -13.42 23.68 -5.59
C TYR A 61 -13.11 22.26 -6.06
N SER A 62 -13.18 21.29 -5.14
CA SER A 62 -12.87 19.90 -5.41
C SER A 62 -13.68 19.31 -6.57
N TYR A 63 -14.96 19.60 -6.67
CA TYR A 63 -15.83 19.11 -7.75
C TYR A 63 -15.43 19.65 -9.14
N GLU A 64 -14.96 20.90 -9.21
CA GLU A 64 -14.50 21.51 -10.49
C GLU A 64 -13.20 20.84 -10.98
N ILE A 65 -12.27 20.59 -10.05
CA ILE A 65 -11.03 19.86 -10.33
C ILE A 65 -11.35 18.44 -10.78
N ASN A 66 -12.28 17.79 -10.08
CA ASN A 66 -12.65 16.41 -10.31
C ASN A 66 -13.15 16.17 -11.73
N ASN A 67 -14.02 17.04 -12.25
CA ASN A 67 -14.61 16.89 -13.58
C ASN A 67 -13.58 16.80 -14.70
N ASN A 68 -12.40 17.41 -14.54
CA ASN A 68 -11.33 17.37 -15.53
C ASN A 68 -10.45 16.10 -15.45
N ILE A 69 -10.35 15.47 -14.28
CA ILE A 69 -9.46 14.32 -14.04
C ILE A 69 -10.22 12.99 -14.06
N LYS A 70 -11.45 12.99 -13.56
CA LYS A 70 -12.31 11.83 -13.38
C LYS A 70 -12.36 10.91 -14.62
N GLU A 71 -12.71 11.47 -15.77
CA GLU A 71 -12.79 10.70 -17.02
C GLU A 71 -11.46 10.06 -17.39
N LYS A 72 -10.34 10.76 -17.13
CA LYS A 72 -9.00 10.23 -17.42
C LYS A 72 -8.66 9.08 -16.51
N ILE A 73 -9.00 9.17 -15.22
CA ILE A 73 -8.80 8.09 -14.27
C ILE A 73 -9.66 6.89 -14.67
N ILE A 74 -10.96 7.08 -14.85
CA ILE A 74 -11.90 6.04 -15.23
C ILE A 74 -11.41 5.31 -16.51
N LYS A 75 -11.12 6.08 -17.56
CA LYS A 75 -10.65 5.53 -18.84
C LYS A 75 -9.29 4.82 -18.76
N LYS A 76 -8.34 5.33 -17.96
CA LYS A 76 -6.98 4.77 -17.86
C LYS A 76 -6.86 3.60 -16.90
N ILE A 77 -7.75 3.53 -15.93
CA ILE A 77 -7.71 2.58 -14.82
C ILE A 77 -8.75 1.47 -15.02
N GLY A 78 -9.60 1.59 -16.06
CA GLY A 78 -10.60 0.59 -16.38
C GLY A 78 -11.70 0.43 -15.33
N VAL A 79 -12.02 1.53 -14.63
CA VAL A 79 -13.15 1.57 -13.70
C VAL A 79 -14.44 1.69 -14.48
N ASP A 80 -15.49 1.02 -14.02
CA ASP A 80 -16.84 1.09 -14.59
C ASP A 80 -17.32 2.55 -14.67
N ASP A 81 -17.86 2.96 -15.82
CA ASP A 81 -18.35 4.31 -16.09
C ASP A 81 -19.51 4.73 -15.15
N GLU A 82 -20.23 3.77 -14.57
CA GLU A 82 -21.30 4.02 -13.61
C GLU A 82 -20.77 4.45 -12.22
N LYS A 83 -19.51 4.12 -11.90
CA LYS A 83 -18.90 4.50 -10.63
C LYS A 83 -18.54 5.98 -10.59
N LYS A 84 -18.57 6.52 -9.37
CA LYS A 84 -18.11 7.88 -9.07
C LYS A 84 -16.64 7.87 -8.66
N CYS A 85 -15.93 8.91 -9.09
CA CYS A 85 -14.51 9.07 -8.80
C CYS A 85 -14.26 10.43 -8.18
N VAL A 86 -13.72 10.46 -6.98
CA VAL A 86 -13.40 11.70 -6.23
C VAL A 86 -11.89 11.74 -5.94
N ILE A 87 -11.25 12.86 -6.30
CA ILE A 87 -9.79 13.02 -6.14
C ILE A 87 -9.44 13.53 -4.75
N PHE A 88 -8.50 12.88 -4.10
CA PHE A 88 -7.98 13.21 -2.77
C PHE A 88 -6.50 13.62 -2.82
N PRO A 89 -6.07 14.50 -1.90
CA PRO A 89 -4.65 14.88 -1.77
C PRO A 89 -3.71 13.70 -1.45
N SER A 90 -4.23 12.65 -0.82
CA SER A 90 -3.48 11.43 -0.53
C SER A 90 -4.41 10.27 -0.13
N SER A 91 -3.92 9.03 -0.22
CA SER A 91 -4.67 7.88 0.31
C SER A 91 -4.92 7.98 1.82
N THR A 92 -4.01 8.56 2.59
CA THR A 92 -4.23 8.76 4.05
C THR A 92 -5.38 9.73 4.30
N THR A 93 -5.49 10.79 3.52
CA THR A 93 -6.61 11.73 3.59
C THR A 93 -7.94 11.05 3.23
N ALA A 94 -7.92 10.21 2.19
CA ALA A 94 -9.08 9.39 1.82
C ALA A 94 -9.48 8.41 2.95
N ILE A 95 -8.49 7.75 3.60
CA ILE A 95 -8.75 6.89 4.76
C ILE A 95 -9.44 7.68 5.88
N CYS A 96 -8.96 8.89 6.22
CA CYS A 96 -9.59 9.74 7.24
C CYS A 96 -11.05 10.07 6.88
N CYS A 97 -11.30 10.45 5.63
CA CYS A 97 -12.64 10.75 5.15
C CYS A 97 -13.59 9.55 5.26
N ILE A 98 -13.11 8.36 4.85
CA ILE A 98 -13.88 7.12 4.96
C ILE A 98 -14.16 6.77 6.43
N CYS A 99 -13.21 6.96 7.33
CA CYS A 99 -13.43 6.74 8.76
C CYS A 99 -14.51 7.66 9.34
N ASP A 100 -14.53 8.94 8.94
CA ASP A 100 -15.60 9.89 9.33
C ASP A 100 -16.96 9.48 8.74
N TYR A 101 -16.99 9.06 7.47
CA TYR A 101 -18.19 8.50 6.85
C TYR A 101 -18.75 7.29 7.62
N LEU A 102 -17.88 6.33 7.96
CA LEU A 102 -18.27 5.15 8.72
C LEU A 102 -18.88 5.53 10.07
N LYS A 103 -18.27 6.50 10.77
CA LYS A 103 -18.79 7.02 12.04
C LYS A 103 -20.16 7.65 11.90
N LYS A 104 -20.33 8.54 10.91
CA LYS A 104 -21.59 9.27 10.69
C LYS A 104 -22.73 8.36 10.25
N ASN A 105 -22.42 7.24 9.60
CA ASN A 105 -23.40 6.25 9.14
C ASN A 105 -23.55 5.02 10.06
N ASN A 106 -23.07 5.14 11.31
CA ASN A 106 -23.21 4.14 12.35
C ASN A 106 -22.62 2.74 11.99
N TYR A 107 -21.55 2.72 11.22
CA TYR A 107 -20.75 1.51 11.07
C TYR A 107 -19.92 1.32 12.35
N ASP A 108 -20.37 0.45 13.23
CA ASP A 108 -19.82 0.26 14.58
C ASP A 108 -19.08 -1.09 14.76
N LYS A 109 -19.08 -1.92 13.73
CA LYS A 109 -18.45 -3.24 13.72
C LYS A 109 -17.61 -3.45 12.45
N ILE A 110 -16.48 -2.79 12.38
CA ILE A 110 -15.58 -2.88 11.23
C ILE A 110 -14.62 -4.06 11.42
N CYS A 111 -14.48 -4.91 10.40
CA CYS A 111 -13.43 -5.90 10.32
C CYS A 111 -12.27 -5.36 9.49
N ILE A 112 -11.06 -5.28 10.04
CA ILE A 112 -9.83 -5.02 9.27
C ILE A 112 -9.20 -6.39 8.94
N LEU A 113 -9.02 -6.69 7.66
CA LEU A 113 -8.25 -7.86 7.22
C LEU A 113 -6.75 -7.53 7.20
N GLU A 114 -6.05 -8.07 8.17
CA GLU A 114 -4.60 -7.87 8.32
C GLU A 114 -3.78 -8.92 7.52
N PRO A 115 -2.64 -8.57 6.92
CA PRO A 115 -1.93 -7.28 7.08
C PRO A 115 -2.58 -6.15 6.27
N SER A 116 -2.64 -4.98 6.87
CA SER A 116 -3.20 -3.76 6.28
C SER A 116 -2.25 -2.57 6.42
N TYR A 117 -2.58 -1.46 5.76
CA TYR A 117 -1.82 -0.23 5.91
C TYR A 117 -1.93 0.31 7.34
N PHE A 118 -0.80 0.59 7.96
CA PHE A 118 -0.69 0.92 9.39
C PHE A 118 -1.54 2.11 9.85
N SER A 119 -1.95 3.02 8.94
CA SER A 119 -2.76 4.18 9.30
C SER A 119 -4.25 3.86 9.47
N VAL A 120 -4.74 2.73 8.98
CA VAL A 120 -6.17 2.39 9.00
C VAL A 120 -6.70 2.34 10.44
N ALA A 121 -6.13 1.49 11.28
CA ALA A 121 -6.55 1.35 12.67
C ALA A 121 -6.45 2.67 13.47
N PRO A 122 -5.31 3.41 13.44
CA PRO A 122 -5.23 4.72 14.10
C PRO A 122 -6.23 5.76 13.59
N CYS A 123 -6.59 5.74 12.31
CA CYS A 123 -7.63 6.62 11.80
C CYS A 123 -9.00 6.25 12.37
N LEU A 124 -9.37 4.97 12.38
CA LEU A 124 -10.62 4.50 13.00
C LEU A 124 -10.68 4.90 14.49
N ASP A 125 -9.59 4.70 15.24
CA ASP A 125 -9.48 5.14 16.64
C ASP A 125 -9.72 6.65 16.78
N SER A 126 -9.14 7.45 15.88
CA SER A 126 -9.24 8.92 15.93
C SER A 126 -10.66 9.43 15.69
N PHE A 127 -11.44 8.72 14.89
CA PHE A 127 -12.85 9.02 14.63
C PHE A 127 -13.81 8.29 15.59
N GLY A 128 -13.29 7.48 16.54
CA GLY A 128 -14.11 6.74 17.50
C GLY A 128 -14.98 5.67 16.83
N VAL A 129 -14.43 5.00 15.81
CA VAL A 129 -15.05 3.87 15.12
C VAL A 129 -14.50 2.57 15.67
N SER A 130 -15.37 1.70 16.16
CA SER A 130 -14.95 0.39 16.68
C SER A 130 -14.56 -0.56 15.55
N TYR A 131 -13.46 -1.28 15.74
CA TYR A 131 -12.99 -2.25 14.76
C TYR A 131 -12.41 -3.50 15.42
N TYR A 132 -12.31 -4.55 14.63
CA TYR A 132 -11.74 -5.85 15.00
C TYR A 132 -10.75 -6.27 13.91
N LYS A 133 -9.73 -7.04 14.27
CA LYS A 133 -8.73 -7.55 13.36
C LYS A 133 -8.94 -9.01 13.09
N GLU A 134 -9.03 -9.35 11.82
CA GLU A 134 -9.01 -10.72 11.32
C GLU A 134 -7.80 -10.90 10.41
N TYR A 135 -7.18 -12.09 10.44
CA TYR A 135 -5.89 -12.29 9.78
C TYR A 135 -6.03 -13.17 8.54
N ILE A 136 -5.51 -12.66 7.42
CA ILE A 136 -5.31 -13.45 6.22
C ILE A 136 -4.13 -14.38 6.47
N SER A 137 -4.28 -15.65 6.10
CA SER A 137 -3.20 -16.62 6.03
C SER A 137 -3.02 -17.07 4.58
N LEU A 138 -1.95 -17.82 4.31
CA LEU A 138 -1.75 -18.48 3.03
C LEU A 138 -1.94 -19.99 3.23
N ASP A 139 -2.46 -20.64 2.19
CA ASP A 139 -2.41 -22.10 2.10
C ASP A 139 -1.01 -22.61 1.70
N GLU A 140 -0.86 -23.91 1.52
CA GLU A 140 0.39 -24.55 1.12
C GLU A 140 0.89 -24.11 -0.28
N ASN A 141 0.00 -23.59 -1.12
CA ASN A 141 0.30 -23.09 -2.46
C ASN A 141 0.55 -21.56 -2.47
N GLY A 142 0.49 -20.90 -1.32
CA GLY A 142 0.64 -19.44 -1.20
C GLY A 142 -0.63 -18.66 -1.57
N ILE A 143 -1.79 -19.33 -1.66
CA ILE A 143 -3.07 -18.68 -1.97
C ILE A 143 -3.68 -18.09 -0.70
N PRO A 144 -4.20 -16.84 -0.75
CA PRO A 144 -4.82 -16.20 0.39
C PRO A 144 -6.06 -16.95 0.91
N ILE A 145 -6.11 -17.14 2.22
CA ILE A 145 -7.28 -17.66 2.93
C ILE A 145 -7.94 -16.51 3.69
N ILE A 146 -9.13 -16.09 3.23
CA ILE A 146 -9.95 -15.10 3.92
C ILE A 146 -10.74 -15.79 5.05
N PRO A 147 -10.77 -15.25 6.28
CA PRO A 147 -11.49 -15.84 7.41
C PRO A 147 -13.01 -15.60 7.30
N PHE A 148 -13.63 -16.08 6.21
CA PHE A 148 -15.02 -15.82 5.83
C PHE A 148 -16.03 -16.18 6.93
N SER A 149 -15.88 -17.37 7.55
CA SER A 149 -16.77 -17.82 8.61
C SER A 149 -16.71 -16.93 9.84
N SER A 150 -15.51 -16.47 10.23
CA SER A 150 -15.34 -15.52 11.33
C SER A 150 -16.04 -14.20 11.02
N ILE A 151 -15.85 -13.66 9.81
CA ILE A 151 -16.47 -12.40 9.38
C ILE A 151 -18.01 -12.48 9.49
N VAL A 152 -18.61 -13.55 8.98
CA VAL A 152 -20.08 -13.73 9.00
C VAL A 152 -20.61 -13.95 10.41
N ASN A 153 -19.96 -14.82 11.19
CA ASN A 153 -20.41 -15.19 12.54
C ASN A 153 -20.32 -13.99 13.51
N ASN A 154 -19.32 -13.14 13.38
CA ASN A 154 -19.15 -11.93 14.20
C ASN A 154 -20.07 -10.79 13.78
N LYS A 155 -20.82 -10.94 12.69
CA LYS A 155 -21.79 -9.94 12.18
C LYS A 155 -21.18 -8.57 11.98
N TYR A 156 -20.01 -8.51 11.33
CA TYR A 156 -19.40 -7.25 10.94
C TYR A 156 -20.29 -6.55 9.90
N ASN A 157 -20.40 -5.23 9.98
CA ASN A 157 -21.17 -4.43 9.04
C ASN A 157 -20.32 -3.78 7.94
N ALA A 158 -19.00 -3.75 8.13
CA ALA A 158 -18.05 -3.39 7.09
C ALA A 158 -16.76 -4.22 7.18
N VAL A 159 -16.09 -4.37 6.04
CA VAL A 159 -14.80 -5.05 5.94
C VAL A 159 -13.80 -4.17 5.20
N TRP A 160 -12.66 -3.91 5.82
CA TRP A 160 -11.54 -3.19 5.23
C TRP A 160 -10.50 -4.20 4.73
N ILE A 161 -10.21 -4.17 3.43
CA ILE A 161 -9.23 -5.05 2.78
C ILE A 161 -8.20 -4.22 2.01
N THR A 162 -6.99 -4.76 1.87
CA THR A 162 -5.94 -4.16 1.03
C THR A 162 -5.64 -5.11 -0.13
N SER A 163 -5.68 -4.62 -1.37
CA SER A 163 -5.37 -5.37 -2.58
C SER A 163 -4.27 -4.66 -3.38
N PRO A 164 -3.14 -5.34 -3.70
CA PRO A 164 -2.75 -6.66 -3.19
C PRO A 164 -2.64 -6.66 -1.66
N ILE A 165 -2.63 -7.83 -1.03
CA ILE A 165 -2.42 -7.95 0.42
C ILE A 165 -1.20 -7.12 0.81
N PHE A 166 -1.34 -6.29 1.82
CA PHE A 166 -0.41 -5.20 2.12
C PHE A 166 1.06 -5.65 2.12
N SER A 167 1.86 -4.99 1.29
CA SER A 167 3.31 -5.21 1.11
C SER A 167 3.72 -6.61 0.63
N THR A 168 2.80 -7.47 0.18
CA THR A 168 3.15 -8.83 -0.26
C THR A 168 3.25 -8.99 -1.76
N GLY A 169 2.55 -8.18 -2.54
CA GLY A 169 2.36 -8.39 -3.98
C GLY A 169 1.41 -9.56 -4.32
N ILE A 170 0.72 -10.13 -3.32
CA ILE A 170 -0.23 -11.23 -3.51
C ILE A 170 -1.62 -10.64 -3.75
N TYR A 171 -2.22 -10.98 -4.88
CA TYR A 171 -3.58 -10.57 -5.24
C TYR A 171 -4.60 -11.63 -4.84
N TYR A 172 -5.86 -11.20 -4.69
CA TYR A 172 -6.97 -12.10 -4.44
C TYR A 172 -7.37 -12.83 -5.71
N GLU A 173 -7.38 -14.16 -5.65
CA GLU A 173 -7.79 -15.01 -6.75
C GLU A 173 -9.32 -15.12 -6.86
N ARG A 174 -9.81 -15.74 -7.94
CA ARG A 174 -11.23 -15.90 -8.23
C ARG A 174 -12.04 -16.45 -7.07
N GLN A 175 -11.52 -17.43 -6.35
CA GLN A 175 -12.20 -18.01 -5.17
C GLN A 175 -12.39 -16.99 -4.04
N ASN A 176 -11.36 -16.17 -3.77
CA ASN A 176 -11.42 -15.11 -2.78
C ASN A 176 -12.41 -14.01 -3.20
N LEU A 177 -12.41 -13.63 -4.48
CA LEU A 177 -13.36 -12.66 -5.02
C LEU A 177 -14.81 -13.17 -4.90
N CYS A 178 -15.06 -14.46 -5.10
CA CYS A 178 -16.36 -15.05 -4.87
C CYS A 178 -16.80 -14.96 -3.40
N LEU A 179 -15.87 -15.14 -2.43
CA LEU A 179 -16.17 -14.97 -1.01
C LEU A 179 -16.46 -13.50 -0.68
N LEU A 180 -15.68 -12.56 -1.18
CA LEU A 180 -15.93 -11.11 -1.00
C LEU A 180 -17.27 -10.70 -1.60
N LYS A 181 -17.64 -11.20 -2.78
CA LYS A 181 -18.98 -10.98 -3.37
C LYS A 181 -20.10 -11.49 -2.49
N LYS A 182 -19.94 -12.68 -1.88
CA LYS A 182 -20.93 -13.20 -0.93
C LYS A 182 -21.06 -12.34 0.33
N LEU A 183 -19.96 -11.73 0.83
CA LEU A 183 -20.03 -10.78 1.94
C LEU A 183 -20.82 -9.52 1.53
N ASN A 184 -20.48 -8.94 0.37
CA ASN A 184 -21.13 -7.76 -0.17
C ASN A 184 -22.65 -8.00 -0.39
N GLN A 185 -23.02 -9.13 -0.98
CA GLN A 185 -24.43 -9.55 -1.17
C GLN A 185 -25.22 -9.72 0.15
N LYS A 186 -24.52 -9.95 1.27
CA LYS A 186 -25.11 -9.97 2.61
C LYS A 186 -25.25 -8.57 3.23
N GLY A 187 -25.00 -7.52 2.48
CA GLY A 187 -25.07 -6.14 2.94
C GLY A 187 -23.83 -5.65 3.69
N ILE A 188 -22.73 -6.40 3.69
CA ILE A 188 -21.49 -5.97 4.31
C ILE A 188 -20.81 -4.96 3.39
N PHE A 189 -20.53 -3.75 3.92
CA PHE A 189 -19.85 -2.69 3.17
C PHE A 189 -18.37 -3.04 2.98
N LEU A 190 -17.89 -3.00 1.74
CA LEU A 190 -16.49 -3.31 1.43
C LEU A 190 -15.70 -2.02 1.22
N ILE A 191 -14.61 -1.87 1.99
CA ILE A 191 -13.62 -0.81 1.82
C ILE A 191 -12.35 -1.46 1.30
N ILE A 192 -11.96 -1.12 0.07
CA ILE A 192 -10.86 -1.76 -0.65
C ILE A 192 -9.73 -0.75 -0.84
N ASP A 193 -8.63 -0.92 -0.11
CA ASP A 193 -7.43 -0.13 -0.33
C ASP A 193 -6.57 -0.74 -1.44
N GLU A 194 -6.68 -0.18 -2.62
CA GLU A 194 -5.94 -0.55 -3.84
C GLU A 194 -4.86 0.47 -4.19
N SER A 195 -4.39 1.23 -3.18
CA SER A 195 -3.43 2.32 -3.39
C SER A 195 -2.10 1.91 -4.04
N ILE A 196 -1.74 0.63 -3.95
CA ILE A 196 -0.51 0.07 -4.54
C ILE A 196 -0.80 -1.02 -5.57
N SER A 197 -2.06 -1.15 -6.01
CA SER A 197 -2.47 -2.14 -6.99
C SER A 197 -2.07 -1.74 -8.41
N SER A 198 -1.73 -2.75 -9.22
CA SER A 198 -1.59 -2.58 -10.66
C SER A 198 -2.93 -2.12 -11.29
N PRO A 199 -2.90 -1.20 -12.26
CA PRO A 199 -4.11 -0.73 -12.94
C PRO A 199 -4.97 -1.85 -13.54
N ASN A 200 -4.32 -2.92 -13.97
CA ASN A 200 -5.00 -4.07 -14.59
C ASN A 200 -5.56 -5.09 -13.58
N LYS A 201 -5.39 -4.85 -12.27
CA LYS A 201 -5.73 -5.80 -11.20
C LYS A 201 -6.64 -5.23 -10.11
N TYR A 202 -7.35 -4.13 -10.42
CA TYR A 202 -8.31 -3.57 -9.47
C TYR A 202 -9.47 -4.53 -9.26
N ILE A 203 -9.67 -4.95 -8.02
CA ILE A 203 -10.76 -5.86 -7.64
C ILE A 203 -12.08 -5.12 -7.44
N ALA A 204 -12.05 -3.80 -7.21
CA ALA A 204 -13.25 -2.98 -7.05
C ALA A 204 -14.22 -3.11 -8.23
N ASN A 205 -13.71 -3.30 -9.45
CA ASN A 205 -14.52 -3.53 -10.65
C ASN A 205 -15.39 -4.80 -10.60
N ASN A 206 -15.15 -5.67 -9.61
CA ASN A 206 -15.97 -6.88 -9.42
C ASN A 206 -17.24 -6.64 -8.59
N PHE A 207 -17.45 -5.43 -8.06
CA PHE A 207 -18.55 -5.11 -7.16
C PHE A 207 -19.37 -3.96 -7.73
N GLN A 208 -20.69 -4.11 -7.78
CA GLN A 208 -21.59 -3.11 -8.34
C GLN A 208 -21.97 -2.05 -7.29
N GLU A 209 -22.29 -2.47 -6.08
CA GLU A 209 -22.84 -1.62 -5.02
C GLU A 209 -22.15 -1.87 -3.68
N ASN A 210 -22.41 -0.99 -2.72
CA ASN A 210 -22.00 -1.13 -1.33
C ASN A 210 -20.48 -1.31 -1.16
N THR A 211 -19.71 -0.56 -1.98
CA THR A 211 -18.26 -0.67 -2.05
C THR A 211 -17.61 0.69 -2.24
N ILE A 212 -16.47 0.88 -1.59
CA ILE A 212 -15.59 2.02 -1.81
C ILE A 212 -14.16 1.52 -2.03
N SER A 213 -13.47 2.08 -3.03
CA SER A 213 -12.06 1.74 -3.31
C SER A 213 -11.18 2.97 -3.28
N ILE A 214 -9.99 2.84 -2.74
CA ILE A 214 -8.93 3.85 -2.73
C ILE A 214 -7.85 3.42 -3.70
N ILE A 215 -7.59 4.21 -4.73
CA ILE A 215 -6.52 3.97 -5.70
C ILE A 215 -5.51 5.12 -5.67
N SER A 216 -4.24 4.83 -5.99
CA SER A 216 -3.20 5.86 -6.05
C SER A 216 -2.18 5.56 -7.16
N PRO A 217 -2.45 5.97 -8.40
CA PRO A 217 -1.59 5.70 -9.54
C PRO A 217 -0.10 6.02 -9.34
N PRO A 218 0.29 7.13 -8.68
CA PRO A 218 1.70 7.40 -8.42
C PRO A 218 2.36 6.42 -7.46
N LYS A 219 1.61 5.88 -6.49
CA LYS A 219 2.17 4.91 -5.54
C LYS A 219 2.51 3.59 -6.22
N TYR A 220 1.65 3.13 -7.13
CA TYR A 220 1.93 1.92 -7.89
C TYR A 220 3.27 2.01 -8.60
N ILE A 221 3.52 3.09 -9.32
CA ILE A 221 4.77 3.30 -10.05
C ILE A 221 5.92 3.84 -9.18
N GLY A 222 5.84 3.74 -7.85
CA GLY A 222 6.92 4.08 -6.93
C GLY A 222 7.22 5.59 -6.78
N ILE A 223 6.39 6.50 -7.29
CA ILE A 223 6.53 7.96 -7.12
C ILE A 223 5.77 8.42 -5.87
N ASN A 224 6.17 7.93 -4.71
CA ASN A 224 5.45 8.14 -3.45
C ASN A 224 5.43 9.59 -2.95
N SER A 225 6.30 10.47 -3.47
CA SER A 225 6.35 11.90 -3.14
C SER A 225 5.26 12.70 -3.84
N GLN A 226 4.78 12.22 -5.00
CA GLN A 226 3.70 12.85 -5.75
C GLN A 226 2.36 12.30 -5.25
N LYS A 227 1.86 12.94 -4.20
CA LYS A 227 0.69 12.42 -3.48
C LYS A 227 -0.62 12.87 -4.14
N PHE A 228 -1.32 11.92 -4.71
CA PHE A 228 -2.75 11.99 -4.91
C PHE A 228 -3.37 10.61 -4.88
N SER A 229 -4.65 10.54 -4.65
CA SER A 229 -5.44 9.31 -4.71
C SER A 229 -6.79 9.62 -5.32
N ALA A 230 -7.46 8.60 -5.80
CA ALA A 230 -8.87 8.68 -6.14
C ALA A 230 -9.65 7.69 -5.29
N VAL A 231 -10.82 8.10 -4.85
CA VAL A 231 -11.80 7.24 -4.23
C VAL A 231 -12.86 6.91 -5.27
N ILE A 232 -13.03 5.63 -5.52
CA ILE A 232 -14.07 5.10 -6.41
C ILE A 232 -15.22 4.62 -5.52
N CYS A 233 -16.41 5.12 -5.76
CA CYS A 233 -17.56 4.83 -4.92
C CYS A 233 -18.88 4.82 -5.71
N ASP A 234 -19.94 4.43 -5.03
CA ASP A 234 -21.30 4.50 -5.54
C ASP A 234 -21.90 5.89 -5.28
N TYR A 235 -22.83 6.30 -6.13
CA TYR A 235 -23.73 7.38 -5.79
C TYR A 235 -24.66 6.91 -4.65
N PRO A 236 -24.80 7.51 -3.50
CA PRO A 236 -24.75 8.95 -3.18
C PRO A 236 -23.53 9.40 -2.36
N LEU A 237 -22.50 8.59 -2.20
CA LEU A 237 -21.35 8.90 -1.35
C LEU A 237 -20.50 10.06 -1.88
N GLU A 238 -20.56 10.33 -3.19
CA GLU A 238 -19.75 11.34 -3.88
C GLU A 238 -19.86 12.73 -3.23
N GLN A 239 -21.08 13.18 -2.91
CA GLN A 239 -21.29 14.50 -2.31
C GLN A 239 -20.62 14.62 -0.94
N PHE A 240 -20.76 13.60 -0.08
CA PHE A 240 -20.09 13.58 1.21
C PHE A 240 -18.57 13.71 1.08
N LEU A 241 -17.99 13.04 0.10
CA LEU A 241 -16.55 13.10 -0.15
C LEU A 241 -16.10 14.49 -0.60
N PHE A 242 -16.83 15.16 -1.48
CA PHE A 242 -16.53 16.54 -1.90
C PHE A 242 -16.62 17.52 -0.74
N ASP A 243 -17.72 17.51 -0.01
CA ASP A 243 -17.94 18.40 1.14
C ASP A 243 -16.82 18.20 2.18
N TRP A 244 -16.43 16.95 2.42
CA TRP A 244 -15.36 16.65 3.36
C TRP A 244 -14.01 17.19 2.90
N ILE A 245 -13.66 17.03 1.62
CA ILE A 245 -12.40 17.56 1.06
C ILE A 245 -12.37 19.08 1.17
N ASP A 246 -13.42 19.76 0.77
CA ASP A 246 -13.47 21.23 0.78
C ASP A 246 -13.38 21.81 2.20
N VAL A 247 -13.97 21.13 3.20
CA VAL A 247 -13.91 21.55 4.61
C VAL A 247 -12.55 21.24 5.26
N PHE A 248 -12.00 20.03 5.05
CA PHE A 248 -10.84 19.56 5.80
C PHE A 248 -9.50 19.66 5.05
N CYS A 249 -9.53 19.74 3.73
CA CYS A 249 -8.32 19.76 2.90
C CYS A 249 -8.16 21.04 2.08
N GLY A 250 -9.25 21.78 1.84
CA GLY A 250 -9.23 22.97 1.00
C GLY A 250 -8.94 22.69 -0.48
N SER A 251 -9.31 21.49 -0.97
CA SER A 251 -9.07 21.06 -2.35
C SER A 251 -7.58 20.79 -2.67
N LEU A 252 -7.28 20.45 -3.92
CA LEU A 252 -5.90 20.27 -4.42
C LEU A 252 -5.33 21.59 -4.89
N SER A 253 -4.03 21.80 -4.70
CA SER A 253 -3.35 22.93 -5.34
C SER A 253 -3.36 22.80 -6.86
N ASN A 254 -3.47 23.91 -7.57
CA ASN A 254 -3.48 23.93 -9.03
C ASN A 254 -2.22 23.29 -9.65
N SER A 255 -1.06 23.44 -9.03
CA SER A 255 0.16 22.80 -9.50
C SER A 255 0.10 21.29 -9.44
N VAL A 256 -0.44 20.73 -8.37
CA VAL A 256 -0.67 19.27 -8.22
C VAL A 256 -1.71 18.81 -9.24
N PHE A 257 -2.81 19.54 -9.39
CA PHE A 257 -3.83 19.24 -10.40
C PHE A 257 -3.26 19.16 -11.82
N LEU A 258 -2.48 20.17 -12.22
CA LEU A 258 -1.90 20.20 -13.55
C LEU A 258 -0.90 19.07 -13.79
N ALA A 259 -0.07 18.76 -12.76
CA ALA A 259 0.84 17.63 -12.82
C ALA A 259 0.12 16.29 -13.00
N ILE A 260 -0.95 16.05 -12.23
CA ILE A 260 -1.79 14.85 -12.35
C ILE A 260 -2.44 14.76 -13.73
N ASN A 261 -3.04 15.86 -14.18
CA ASN A 261 -3.74 15.93 -15.45
C ASN A 261 -2.80 15.62 -16.62
N HIS A 262 -1.60 16.20 -16.62
CA HIS A 262 -0.57 15.95 -17.62
C HIS A 262 -0.09 14.49 -17.57
N PHE A 263 0.25 13.99 -16.38
CA PHE A 263 0.70 12.62 -16.15
C PHE A 263 -0.29 11.58 -16.67
N LEU A 264 -1.57 11.70 -16.29
CA LEU A 264 -2.61 10.77 -16.71
C LEU A 264 -2.88 10.85 -18.23
N SER A 265 -2.75 12.04 -18.83
CA SER A 265 -3.04 12.24 -20.25
C SER A 265 -1.96 11.69 -21.17
N GLN A 266 -0.69 11.92 -20.83
CA GLN A 266 0.43 11.72 -21.73
C GLN A 266 1.23 10.45 -21.45
N ASN A 267 1.60 10.22 -20.19
CA ASN A 267 2.73 9.36 -19.86
C ASN A 267 2.40 8.17 -18.95
N TYR A 268 1.17 8.07 -18.43
CA TYR A 268 0.84 7.06 -17.42
C TYR A 268 1.14 5.63 -17.87
N ASN A 269 0.66 5.23 -19.05
CA ASN A 269 0.85 3.86 -19.55
C ASN A 269 2.33 3.54 -19.79
N GLU A 270 3.11 4.53 -20.23
CA GLU A 270 4.55 4.37 -20.43
C GLU A 270 5.28 4.23 -19.10
N CYS A 271 4.91 5.03 -18.09
CA CYS A 271 5.44 4.89 -16.75
C CYS A 271 5.09 3.53 -16.12
N VAL A 272 3.87 3.02 -16.33
CA VAL A 272 3.47 1.67 -15.90
C VAL A 272 4.34 0.62 -16.57
N CYS A 273 4.55 0.71 -17.88
CA CYS A 273 5.40 -0.24 -18.61
C CYS A 273 6.87 -0.22 -18.12
N ILE A 274 7.44 0.95 -17.87
CA ILE A 274 8.79 1.09 -17.29
C ILE A 274 8.83 0.45 -15.91
N HIS A 275 7.82 0.73 -15.08
CA HIS A 275 7.72 0.17 -13.73
C HIS A 275 7.67 -1.36 -13.77
N ASP A 276 6.75 -1.93 -14.55
CA ASP A 276 6.57 -3.38 -14.64
C ASP A 276 7.83 -4.07 -15.13
N ASN A 277 8.51 -3.52 -16.13
CA ASN A 277 9.78 -4.06 -16.61
C ASN A 277 10.87 -4.03 -15.53
N TYR A 278 10.93 -2.94 -14.74
CA TYR A 278 11.91 -2.79 -13.69
C TYR A 278 11.70 -3.77 -12.54
N ILE A 279 10.45 -3.88 -12.03
CA ILE A 279 10.13 -4.81 -10.94
C ILE A 279 10.27 -6.28 -11.38
N ASN A 280 9.90 -6.62 -12.62
CA ASN A 280 10.10 -7.96 -13.16
C ASN A 280 11.59 -8.34 -13.17
N LYS A 281 12.48 -7.43 -13.55
CA LYS A 281 13.92 -7.65 -13.47
C LYS A 281 14.38 -7.84 -12.02
N SER A 282 13.87 -7.04 -11.08
CA SER A 282 14.15 -7.21 -9.65
C SER A 282 13.73 -8.60 -9.14
N ILE A 283 12.55 -9.07 -9.54
CA ILE A 283 12.03 -10.40 -9.18
C ILE A 283 12.92 -11.51 -9.75
N LEU A 284 13.37 -11.40 -11.01
CA LEU A 284 14.29 -12.37 -11.60
C LEU A 284 15.61 -12.45 -10.82
N LEU A 285 16.20 -11.32 -10.44
CA LEU A 285 17.41 -11.26 -9.62
C LEU A 285 17.23 -11.90 -8.25
N ILE A 286 16.08 -11.66 -7.58
CA ILE A 286 15.76 -12.29 -6.30
C ILE A 286 15.61 -13.80 -6.46
N ASN A 287 14.93 -14.27 -7.50
CA ASN A 287 14.75 -15.70 -7.76
C ASN A 287 16.12 -16.41 -7.99
N GLU A 288 17.06 -15.77 -8.68
CA GLU A 288 18.42 -16.31 -8.81
C GLU A 288 19.12 -16.43 -7.45
N LEU A 289 18.99 -15.41 -6.59
CA LEU A 289 19.57 -15.48 -5.24
C LEU A 289 18.95 -16.59 -4.39
N ILE A 290 17.63 -16.77 -4.44
CA ILE A 290 16.93 -17.81 -3.67
C ILE A 290 17.42 -19.22 -4.02
N LYS A 291 17.87 -19.48 -5.26
CA LYS A 291 18.45 -20.79 -5.62
C LYS A 291 19.66 -21.15 -4.75
N HIS A 292 20.44 -20.15 -4.32
CA HIS A 292 21.57 -20.33 -3.44
C HIS A 292 21.21 -20.29 -1.95
N TYR A 293 20.02 -19.76 -1.60
CA TYR A 293 19.53 -19.56 -0.23
C TYR A 293 18.09 -20.08 -0.07
N PRO A 294 17.85 -21.39 -0.15
CA PRO A 294 16.49 -21.96 -0.30
C PRO A 294 15.59 -21.83 0.93
N ASN A 295 16.13 -21.32 2.06
CA ASN A 295 15.32 -21.01 3.23
C ASN A 295 14.54 -19.70 3.08
N ASN A 296 14.86 -18.89 2.08
CA ASN A 296 14.19 -17.63 1.79
C ASN A 296 13.21 -17.82 0.62
N TYR A 297 12.03 -17.24 0.72
CA TYR A 297 11.00 -17.33 -0.31
C TYR A 297 10.04 -16.14 -0.25
N PHE A 298 9.30 -15.91 -1.31
CA PHE A 298 8.20 -14.96 -1.39
C PHE A 298 7.12 -15.49 -2.34
N SER A 299 5.90 -14.97 -2.23
CA SER A 299 4.76 -15.48 -3.02
C SER A 299 4.13 -14.44 -3.94
N GLY A 300 4.45 -13.16 -3.78
CA GLY A 300 3.81 -12.06 -4.52
C GLY A 300 4.58 -11.64 -5.76
N GLN A 301 3.85 -11.03 -6.70
CA GLN A 301 4.37 -10.48 -7.96
C GLN A 301 3.63 -9.19 -8.32
N ASP A 302 4.11 -8.48 -9.34
CA ASP A 302 3.44 -7.33 -9.95
C ASP A 302 3.07 -6.20 -8.96
N CYS A 303 3.97 -5.91 -8.03
CA CYS A 303 3.82 -4.83 -7.07
C CYS A 303 5.17 -4.22 -6.72
N THR A 304 5.20 -2.94 -6.37
CA THR A 304 6.40 -2.23 -5.91
C THR A 304 7.05 -2.88 -4.69
N TYR A 305 6.25 -3.53 -3.85
CA TYR A 305 6.70 -4.16 -2.61
C TYR A 305 6.31 -5.62 -2.57
N ILE A 306 7.26 -6.44 -2.12
CA ILE A 306 7.02 -7.85 -1.78
C ILE A 306 7.42 -8.10 -0.32
N THR A 307 6.91 -9.20 0.23
CA THR A 307 7.32 -9.68 1.56
C THR A 307 8.14 -10.95 1.41
N MET A 308 9.39 -10.85 1.84
CA MET A 308 10.30 -11.99 1.93
C MET A 308 10.05 -12.73 3.25
N GLN A 309 10.07 -14.05 3.20
CA GLN A 309 9.92 -14.95 4.35
C GLN A 309 11.16 -15.81 4.50
N ASN A 310 11.49 -16.21 5.75
CA ASN A 310 12.57 -17.13 6.03
C ASN A 310 12.06 -18.33 6.85
N LYS A 311 12.28 -19.56 6.37
CA LYS A 311 11.77 -20.80 6.97
C LYS A 311 12.42 -21.15 8.31
N LYS A 312 13.65 -20.75 8.53
CA LYS A 312 14.41 -21.07 9.75
C LYS A 312 14.16 -20.11 10.91
N LYS A 313 13.67 -18.91 10.62
CA LYS A 313 13.46 -17.89 11.65
C LYS A 313 12.04 -17.88 12.17
N LEU A 314 11.92 -17.83 13.49
CA LEU A 314 10.64 -17.70 14.15
C LEU A 314 10.08 -16.29 13.98
N TYR A 315 8.76 -16.20 14.05
CA TYR A 315 8.04 -14.92 14.06
C TYR A 315 8.60 -14.00 15.14
N CYS A 316 8.81 -12.73 14.75
CA CYS A 316 9.25 -11.68 15.64
C CYS A 316 8.02 -10.83 16.03
N SER A 317 7.69 -10.77 17.32
CA SER A 317 6.52 -10.02 17.82
C SER A 317 6.87 -8.63 18.36
N ASN A 318 8.15 -8.29 18.43
CA ASN A 318 8.65 -7.01 18.93
C ASN A 318 10.02 -6.67 18.33
N ILE A 319 10.50 -5.43 18.55
CA ILE A 319 11.87 -5.05 18.21
C ILE A 319 12.81 -5.54 19.30
N ASP A 320 13.49 -6.65 19.03
CA ASP A 320 14.65 -7.09 19.80
C ASP A 320 15.87 -6.26 19.40
N TYR A 321 16.31 -5.38 20.32
CA TYR A 321 17.46 -4.50 20.07
C TYR A 321 18.73 -5.29 19.69
N ASN A 322 19.05 -6.36 20.43
CA ASN A 322 20.28 -7.12 20.21
C ASN A 322 20.25 -7.84 18.84
N PHE A 323 19.11 -8.41 18.48
CA PHE A 323 18.95 -9.05 17.16
C PHE A 323 19.12 -8.02 16.05
N PHE A 324 18.38 -6.91 16.08
CA PHE A 324 18.44 -5.90 15.00
C PHE A 324 19.80 -5.21 14.95
N TYR A 325 20.45 -4.95 16.09
CA TYR A 325 21.80 -4.40 16.13
C TYR A 325 22.81 -5.33 15.44
N LYS A 326 22.83 -6.62 15.81
CA LYS A 326 23.70 -7.63 15.20
C LYS A 326 23.41 -7.78 13.70
N PHE A 327 22.13 -7.84 13.34
CA PHE A 327 21.68 -7.92 11.95
C PHE A 327 22.23 -6.75 11.12
N MET A 328 21.98 -5.51 11.54
CA MET A 328 22.40 -4.31 10.81
C MET A 328 23.92 -4.19 10.73
N LYS A 329 24.63 -4.52 11.83
CA LYS A 329 26.10 -4.51 11.86
C LYS A 329 26.71 -5.53 10.89
N HIS A 330 26.10 -6.70 10.74
CA HIS A 330 26.61 -7.77 9.88
C HIS A 330 26.25 -7.54 8.41
N THR A 331 25.03 -7.14 8.15
CA THR A 331 24.50 -7.01 6.77
C THR A 331 24.73 -5.64 6.14
N ASN A 332 24.98 -4.60 6.94
CA ASN A 332 24.92 -3.19 6.57
C ASN A 332 23.56 -2.81 5.93
N ALA A 333 22.48 -3.53 6.28
CA ALA A 333 21.14 -3.30 5.79
C ALA A 333 20.16 -3.09 6.95
N SER A 334 19.06 -2.38 6.67
CA SER A 334 17.90 -2.23 7.53
C SER A 334 16.69 -2.87 6.87
N ILE A 335 15.81 -3.46 7.69
CA ILE A 335 14.55 -4.08 7.27
C ILE A 335 13.40 -3.61 8.14
N ILE A 336 12.18 -3.63 7.58
CA ILE A 336 10.94 -3.49 8.34
C ILE A 336 10.30 -4.89 8.46
N PRO A 337 10.30 -5.47 9.67
CA PRO A 337 9.73 -6.79 9.90
C PRO A 337 8.20 -6.77 9.78
N GLY A 338 7.63 -7.90 9.36
CA GLY A 338 6.20 -8.00 9.04
C GLY A 338 5.27 -7.68 10.20
N TYR A 339 5.66 -7.99 11.45
CA TYR A 339 4.78 -7.71 12.60
C TYR A 339 4.45 -6.21 12.76
N ILE A 340 5.32 -5.31 12.29
CA ILE A 340 5.05 -3.86 12.28
C ILE A 340 3.84 -3.52 11.38
N ASN A 341 3.61 -4.33 10.36
CA ASN A 341 2.46 -4.22 9.45
C ASN A 341 1.35 -5.23 9.80
N ASN A 342 1.31 -5.70 11.05
CA ASN A 342 0.30 -6.63 11.57
C ASN A 342 0.24 -8.00 10.85
N PHE A 343 1.34 -8.48 10.30
CA PHE A 343 1.40 -9.86 9.83
C PHE A 343 1.18 -10.82 11.00
N SER A 344 0.37 -11.84 10.82
CA SER A 344 0.15 -12.84 11.87
C SER A 344 1.37 -13.74 12.07
N PRO A 345 1.49 -14.42 13.24
CA PRO A 345 2.55 -15.40 13.49
C PRO A 345 2.62 -16.54 12.46
N ARG A 346 1.52 -16.82 11.77
CA ARG A 346 1.46 -17.86 10.71
C ARG A 346 2.34 -17.54 9.49
N TRP A 347 2.70 -16.26 9.30
CA TRP A 347 3.63 -15.85 8.24
C TRP A 347 5.11 -16.13 8.59
N GLY A 348 5.41 -16.57 9.83
CA GLY A 348 6.77 -16.74 10.29
C GLY A 348 7.55 -15.41 10.32
N PHE A 349 8.88 -15.51 10.26
CA PHE A 349 9.71 -14.31 10.12
C PHE A 349 9.63 -13.78 8.69
N CYS A 350 9.13 -12.56 8.56
CA CYS A 350 9.00 -11.91 7.26
C CYS A 350 9.38 -10.42 7.34
N TYR A 351 9.75 -9.85 6.20
CA TYR A 351 10.14 -8.44 6.07
C TYR A 351 9.85 -7.93 4.66
N ARG A 352 9.57 -6.64 4.56
CA ARG A 352 9.26 -5.98 3.30
C ARG A 352 10.53 -5.68 2.49
N ILE A 353 10.41 -5.83 1.17
CA ILE A 353 11.41 -5.40 0.18
C ILE A 353 10.76 -4.43 -0.80
N ASN A 354 11.47 -3.36 -1.13
CA ASN A 354 11.13 -2.46 -2.22
C ASN A 354 11.84 -2.89 -3.50
N LEU A 355 11.09 -3.26 -4.53
CA LEU A 355 11.62 -3.75 -5.81
C LEU A 355 12.13 -2.62 -6.73
N THR A 356 11.88 -1.35 -6.39
CA THR A 356 12.35 -0.20 -7.18
C THR A 356 13.69 0.38 -6.70
N VAL A 357 14.37 -0.26 -5.76
CA VAL A 357 15.76 0.08 -5.40
C VAL A 357 16.71 -0.34 -6.53
N ASN A 358 17.92 0.24 -6.55
CA ASN A 358 18.90 -0.11 -7.59
C ASN A 358 19.20 -1.62 -7.59
N HIS A 359 19.24 -2.26 -8.76
CA HIS A 359 19.41 -3.71 -8.89
C HIS A 359 20.70 -4.24 -8.25
N ASN A 360 21.82 -3.50 -8.37
CA ASN A 360 23.09 -3.88 -7.75
C ASN A 360 23.00 -3.84 -6.22
N ASP A 361 22.34 -2.82 -5.66
CA ASP A 361 22.13 -2.73 -4.22
C ASP A 361 21.19 -3.83 -3.76
N LEU A 362 20.10 -4.10 -4.50
CA LEU A 362 19.15 -5.16 -4.20
C LEU A 362 19.86 -6.51 -4.05
N THR A 363 20.65 -6.91 -5.04
CA THR A 363 21.35 -8.20 -5.04
C THR A 363 22.43 -8.29 -3.95
N ASN A 364 23.23 -7.23 -3.78
CA ASN A 364 24.30 -7.19 -2.79
C ASN A 364 23.74 -7.28 -1.36
N TYR A 365 22.75 -6.45 -1.03
CA TYR A 365 22.22 -6.42 0.34
C TYR A 365 21.33 -7.63 0.64
N LEU A 366 20.53 -8.12 -0.32
CA LEU A 366 19.81 -9.38 -0.13
C LEU A 366 20.74 -10.58 0.07
N GLY A 367 21.82 -10.67 -0.68
CA GLY A 367 22.82 -11.72 -0.49
C GLY A 367 23.39 -11.72 0.93
N ARG A 368 23.73 -10.54 1.48
CA ARG A 368 24.18 -10.41 2.88
C ARG A 368 23.10 -10.78 3.89
N ILE A 369 21.84 -10.37 3.64
CA ILE A 369 20.71 -10.68 4.52
C ILE A 369 20.44 -12.18 4.53
N PHE A 370 20.44 -12.84 3.37
CA PHE A 370 20.22 -14.28 3.27
C PHE A 370 21.33 -15.06 3.96
N ASN A 371 22.59 -14.67 3.75
CA ASN A 371 23.74 -15.26 4.44
C ASN A 371 23.70 -15.10 5.97
N PHE A 372 23.12 -14.00 6.47
CA PHE A 372 22.92 -13.79 7.91
C PHE A 372 21.87 -14.75 8.50
N PHE A 373 20.87 -15.13 7.71
CA PHE A 373 19.77 -15.99 8.16
C PHE A 373 20.03 -17.47 7.96
N ASP A 374 20.91 -17.86 7.05
CA ASP A 374 21.30 -19.26 6.82
C ASP A 374 22.33 -19.77 7.82
#